data_a659a79217d38be6606eee756d8f030f
#
_entry.id   a659a79217d38be6606eee756d8f030f
#
_cell.length_a   1.000
_cell.length_b   1.000
_cell.length_c   1.000
_cell.angle_alpha   90.00
_cell.angle_beta   90.00
_cell.angle_gamma   90.00
#
_symmetry.space_group_name_H-M   'P 1'
#
loop_
_entity.id
_entity.type
_entity.pdbx_description
1 polymer ?
#
loop_
_entity_poly.entity_id
_entity_poly.type
_entity_poly.pdbx_seq_one_letter_code
_entity_poly.pdbx_strand_id
1 'polypeptide(L)'
;GVERVVRYAFEAAASRKKRLTLVHKHNVLVNAGHMWRRIVDDVGEEYPDVRVDYCHIDAATIYMVTDPARFDVIVTDNLFGDILTDEAGAVTGGIGLSASGNLNPSREFPSMFEPVHGSAPDIAGQGKADPTATISSVALMLDFMGFADEAARVRAAIDADMAARAEAAASGSPLVRSTSQIGDDIAARL
;
A
#
# COMPACT_ATOMS: atom_id res chain seq x y z
N GLY A 1 -4.25 -12.87 16.24
CA GLY A 1 -4.35 -11.69 15.36
C GLY A 1 -2.97 -11.25 14.86
N VAL A 2 -2.05 -10.90 15.77
CA VAL A 2 -0.70 -10.41 15.40
C VAL A 2 0.05 -11.44 14.55
N GLU A 3 0.07 -12.70 14.93
CA GLU A 3 0.75 -13.75 14.17
C GLU A 3 0.23 -13.87 12.73
N ARG A 4 -1.09 -13.77 12.50
CA ARG A 4 -1.66 -13.80 11.14
C ARG A 4 -1.13 -12.66 10.27
N VAL A 5 -1.08 -11.45 10.82
CA VAL A 5 -0.58 -10.26 10.10
C VAL A 5 0.91 -10.41 9.81
N VAL A 6 1.68 -10.90 10.80
CA VAL A 6 3.12 -11.12 10.65
C VAL A 6 3.41 -12.18 9.58
N ARG A 7 2.72 -13.32 9.58
CA ARG A 7 2.86 -14.36 8.54
C ARG A 7 2.57 -13.81 7.16
N TYR A 8 1.46 -13.09 6.99
CA TYR A 8 1.13 -12.46 5.71
C TYR A 8 2.20 -11.45 5.27
N ALA A 9 2.77 -10.69 6.19
CA ALA A 9 3.86 -9.75 5.88
C ALA A 9 5.15 -10.47 5.43
N PHE A 10 5.48 -11.62 6.03
CA PHE A 10 6.60 -12.44 5.56
C PHE A 10 6.35 -13.04 4.18
N GLU A 11 5.14 -13.55 3.91
CA GLU A 11 4.74 -14.05 2.58
C GLU A 11 4.86 -12.93 1.53
N ALA A 12 4.35 -11.74 1.84
CA ALA A 12 4.48 -10.58 0.98
C ALA A 12 5.96 -10.20 0.75
N ALA A 13 6.79 -10.18 1.79
CA ALA A 13 8.21 -9.87 1.65
C ALA A 13 8.96 -10.93 0.83
N ALA A 14 8.66 -12.21 1.02
CA ALA A 14 9.27 -13.31 0.30
C ALA A 14 9.04 -13.24 -1.22
N SER A 15 7.88 -12.73 -1.64
CA SER A 15 7.53 -12.52 -3.05
C SER A 15 8.08 -11.22 -3.66
N ARG A 16 8.73 -10.37 -2.85
CA ARG A 16 9.24 -9.04 -3.24
C ARG A 16 10.77 -8.96 -3.06
N LYS A 17 11.26 -7.87 -2.44
CA LYS A 17 12.69 -7.61 -2.23
C LYS A 17 13.27 -8.33 -1.02
N LYS A 18 12.49 -9.22 -0.39
CA LYS A 18 12.87 -10.02 0.80
C LYS A 18 13.32 -9.16 1.99
N ARG A 19 12.67 -8.02 2.18
CA ARG A 19 12.91 -7.13 3.31
C ARG A 19 11.61 -6.85 4.05
N LEU A 20 11.59 -7.12 5.35
CA LEU A 20 10.48 -6.84 6.26
C LEU A 20 10.96 -5.90 7.35
N THR A 21 10.25 -4.81 7.58
CA THR A 21 10.53 -3.89 8.69
C THR A 21 9.38 -3.94 9.69
N LEU A 22 9.66 -4.37 10.93
CA LEU A 22 8.75 -4.16 12.04
C LEU A 22 8.83 -2.70 12.49
N VAL A 23 7.75 -1.95 12.34
CA VAL A 23 7.64 -0.60 12.88
C VAL A 23 6.80 -0.63 14.15
N HIS A 24 7.37 -0.13 15.25
CA HIS A 24 6.71 -0.09 16.55
C HIS A 24 7.38 0.92 17.46
N LYS A 25 6.93 1.06 18.71
CA LYS A 25 7.56 1.90 19.75
C LYS A 25 7.80 1.07 21.04
N HIS A 26 8.60 0.04 20.95
CA HIS A 26 8.80 -0.93 22.03
C HIS A 26 9.41 -0.33 23.31
N ASN A 27 10.13 0.78 23.20
CA ASN A 27 10.67 1.49 24.37
C ASN A 27 9.62 2.30 25.15
N VAL A 28 8.41 2.45 24.59
CA VAL A 28 7.26 3.14 25.22
C VAL A 28 6.13 2.13 25.44
N LEU A 29 5.72 1.42 24.43
CA LEU A 29 4.70 0.37 24.50
C LEU A 29 5.36 -0.98 24.78
N VAL A 30 5.96 -1.11 25.98
CA VAL A 30 6.88 -2.20 26.32
C VAL A 30 6.24 -3.58 26.13
N ASN A 31 5.05 -3.81 26.68
CA ASN A 31 4.38 -5.14 26.60
C ASN A 31 3.95 -5.49 25.17
N ALA A 32 3.31 -4.54 24.47
CA ALA A 32 2.90 -4.74 23.09
C ALA A 32 4.13 -4.90 22.18
N GLY A 33 5.14 -4.05 22.34
CA GLY A 33 6.36 -4.11 21.56
C GLY A 33 7.13 -5.42 21.76
N HIS A 34 7.18 -5.94 22.99
CA HIS A 34 7.80 -7.24 23.26
C HIS A 34 7.02 -8.39 22.57
N MET A 35 5.68 -8.35 22.63
CA MET A 35 4.84 -9.34 21.97
C MET A 35 5.04 -9.32 20.44
N TRP A 36 5.02 -8.14 19.82
CA TRP A 36 5.22 -8.00 18.37
C TRP A 36 6.61 -8.50 17.95
N ARG A 37 7.65 -8.09 18.69
CA ARG A 37 9.03 -8.51 18.39
C ARG A 37 9.19 -10.02 18.47
N ARG A 38 8.73 -10.64 19.54
CA ARG A 38 8.78 -12.09 19.71
C ARG A 38 8.10 -12.82 18.56
N ILE A 39 6.88 -12.39 18.19
CA ILE A 39 6.15 -13.06 17.10
C ILE A 39 6.87 -12.89 15.75
N VAL A 40 7.45 -11.72 15.49
CA VAL A 40 8.24 -11.51 14.28
C VAL A 40 9.49 -12.38 14.26
N ASP A 41 10.18 -12.49 15.39
CA ASP A 41 11.37 -13.34 15.52
C ASP A 41 11.00 -14.83 15.36
N ASP A 42 9.93 -15.32 16.04
CA ASP A 42 9.45 -16.69 15.96
C ASP A 42 9.03 -17.09 14.52
N VAL A 43 8.25 -16.24 13.84
CA VAL A 43 7.83 -16.50 12.45
C VAL A 43 9.00 -16.37 11.48
N GLY A 44 9.95 -15.48 11.77
CA GLY A 44 11.14 -15.26 10.95
C GLY A 44 12.01 -16.49 10.78
N GLU A 45 12.00 -17.43 11.74
CA GLU A 45 12.72 -18.70 11.63
C GLU A 45 12.22 -19.55 10.45
N GLU A 46 10.96 -19.39 10.04
CA GLU A 46 10.37 -20.09 8.90
C GLU A 46 10.72 -19.44 7.54
N TYR A 47 11.24 -18.20 7.55
CA TYR A 47 11.57 -17.41 6.36
C TYR A 47 13.05 -16.94 6.35
N PRO A 48 14.03 -17.85 6.32
CA PRO A 48 15.44 -17.51 6.47
C PRO A 48 16.00 -16.58 5.39
N ASP A 49 15.32 -16.49 4.26
CA ASP A 49 15.72 -15.62 3.14
C ASP A 49 15.19 -14.18 3.29
N VAL A 50 14.29 -13.92 4.24
CA VAL A 50 13.73 -12.58 4.46
C VAL A 50 14.53 -11.86 5.53
N ARG A 51 15.14 -10.75 5.15
CA ARG A 51 15.83 -9.88 6.10
C ARG A 51 14.82 -9.09 6.92
N VAL A 52 14.91 -9.20 8.23
CA VAL A 52 14.06 -8.46 9.18
C VAL A 52 14.84 -7.30 9.79
N ASP A 53 14.27 -6.11 9.69
CA ASP A 53 14.76 -4.91 10.37
C ASP A 53 13.69 -4.40 11.37
N TYR A 54 14.13 -3.65 12.38
CA TYR A 54 13.26 -2.94 13.30
C TYR A 54 13.44 -1.43 13.17
N CYS A 55 12.35 -0.68 13.18
CA CYS A 55 12.39 0.77 13.18
C CYS A 55 11.39 1.36 14.19
N HIS A 56 11.81 2.34 14.98
CA HIS A 56 10.87 3.12 15.78
C HIS A 56 9.96 3.95 14.88
N ILE A 57 8.67 4.09 15.28
CA ILE A 57 7.68 4.84 14.49
C ILE A 57 8.14 6.27 14.15
N ASP A 58 8.71 7.00 15.11
CA ASP A 58 9.22 8.34 14.90
C ASP A 58 10.38 8.39 13.89
N ALA A 59 11.24 7.40 13.87
CA ALA A 59 12.28 7.28 12.86
C ALA A 59 11.69 6.83 11.50
N ALA A 60 10.67 5.98 11.51
CA ALA A 60 10.02 5.53 10.29
C ALA A 60 9.34 6.69 9.54
N THR A 61 8.69 7.63 10.24
CA THR A 61 8.13 8.84 9.62
C THR A 61 9.20 9.69 8.95
N ILE A 62 10.35 9.89 9.60
CA ILE A 62 11.46 10.62 8.99
C ILE A 62 11.94 9.92 7.71
N TYR A 63 12.16 8.61 7.78
CA TYR A 63 12.63 7.85 6.62
C TYR A 63 11.59 7.73 5.51
N MET A 64 10.29 7.74 5.83
CA MET A 64 9.24 7.73 4.83
C MET A 64 9.33 8.97 3.91
N VAL A 65 9.75 10.11 4.47
CA VAL A 65 9.93 11.36 3.70
C VAL A 65 11.31 11.44 3.05
N THR A 66 12.38 11.02 3.75
CA THR A 66 13.77 11.27 3.32
C THR A 66 14.37 10.14 2.49
N ASP A 67 13.93 8.90 2.70
CA ASP A 67 14.44 7.68 2.04
C ASP A 67 13.35 6.58 2.00
N PRO A 68 12.20 6.81 1.33
CA PRO A 68 11.10 5.83 1.30
C PRO A 68 11.52 4.51 0.63
N ALA A 69 12.49 4.52 -0.26
CA ALA A 69 12.98 3.34 -0.98
C ALA A 69 13.66 2.30 -0.07
N ARG A 70 13.99 2.65 1.17
CA ARG A 70 14.54 1.71 2.16
C ARG A 70 13.52 0.68 2.61
N PHE A 71 12.24 1.00 2.57
CA PHE A 71 11.16 0.08 2.92
C PHE A 71 10.76 -0.78 1.73
N ASP A 72 10.39 -2.03 2.00
CA ASP A 72 9.77 -2.94 1.04
C ASP A 72 8.41 -3.40 1.58
N VAL A 73 8.41 -4.13 2.69
CA VAL A 73 7.21 -4.47 3.44
C VAL A 73 7.36 -3.96 4.87
N ILE A 74 6.34 -3.29 5.36
CA ILE A 74 6.25 -2.84 6.75
C ILE A 74 5.15 -3.66 7.43
N VAL A 75 5.45 -4.18 8.62
CA VAL A 75 4.46 -4.74 9.53
C VAL A 75 4.40 -3.90 10.80
N THR A 76 3.19 -3.56 11.24
CA THR A 76 2.97 -2.69 12.39
C THR A 76 1.58 -2.93 12.99
N ASP A 77 1.30 -2.32 14.14
CA ASP A 77 -0.04 -2.28 14.69
C ASP A 77 -0.96 -1.29 13.94
N ASN A 78 -2.24 -1.32 14.27
CA ASN A 78 -3.24 -0.48 13.63
C ASN A 78 -2.95 1.01 13.78
N LEU A 79 -2.62 1.49 15.01
CA LEU A 79 -2.41 2.90 15.28
C LEU A 79 -1.25 3.49 14.47
N PHE A 80 -0.12 2.82 14.49
CA PHE A 80 1.05 3.28 13.73
C PHE A 80 0.89 3.04 12.23
N GLY A 81 0.16 1.99 11.84
CA GLY A 81 -0.18 1.70 10.46
C GLY A 81 -1.00 2.82 9.83
N ASP A 82 -2.05 3.28 10.47
CA ASP A 82 -2.90 4.38 9.99
C ASP A 82 -2.07 5.65 9.76
N ILE A 83 -1.18 6.00 10.70
CA ILE A 83 -0.33 7.19 10.56
C ILE A 83 0.65 7.04 9.39
N LEU A 84 1.33 5.90 9.31
CA LEU A 84 2.34 5.67 8.26
C LEU A 84 1.75 5.52 6.86
N THR A 85 0.57 4.94 6.72
CA THR A 85 -0.06 4.78 5.40
C THR A 85 -0.53 6.11 4.83
N ASP A 86 -1.02 7.02 5.66
CA ASP A 86 -1.39 8.37 5.24
C ASP A 86 -0.15 9.18 4.81
N GLU A 87 0.93 9.08 5.58
CA GLU A 87 2.21 9.71 5.23
C GLU A 87 2.80 9.12 3.94
N ALA A 88 2.80 7.80 3.80
CA ALA A 88 3.24 7.13 2.58
C ALA A 88 2.39 7.54 1.38
N GLY A 89 1.07 7.64 1.55
CA GLY A 89 0.16 8.15 0.53
C GLY A 89 0.52 9.58 0.10
N ALA A 90 0.80 10.46 1.05
CA ALA A 90 1.21 11.84 0.76
C ALA A 90 2.53 11.91 -0.03
N VAL A 91 3.52 11.10 0.35
CA VAL A 91 4.84 11.05 -0.33
C VAL A 91 4.74 10.46 -1.74
N THR A 92 3.81 9.53 -1.98
CA THR A 92 3.64 8.85 -3.27
C THR A 92 2.67 9.54 -4.24
N GLY A 93 2.18 10.72 -3.90
CA GLY A 93 1.32 11.52 -4.79
C GLY A 93 -0.09 11.79 -4.28
N GLY A 94 -0.39 11.35 -3.06
CA GLY A 94 -1.66 11.60 -2.37
C GLY A 94 -2.52 10.35 -2.18
N ILE A 95 -3.42 10.43 -1.20
CA ILE A 95 -4.32 9.33 -0.83
C ILE A 95 -5.28 8.93 -1.96
N GLY A 96 -5.53 9.81 -2.94
CA GLY A 96 -6.32 9.53 -4.14
C GLY A 96 -5.73 8.47 -5.07
N LEU A 97 -4.47 8.07 -4.84
CA LEU A 97 -3.77 7.04 -5.62
C LEU A 97 -3.58 5.72 -4.84
N SER A 98 -3.91 5.70 -3.55
CA SER A 98 -3.60 4.60 -2.65
C SER A 98 -4.71 3.56 -2.61
N ALA A 99 -4.38 2.32 -2.97
CA ALA A 99 -5.25 1.16 -2.81
C ALA A 99 -5.16 0.58 -1.39
N SER A 100 -6.23 -0.03 -0.93
CA SER A 100 -6.31 -0.72 0.35
C SER A 100 -7.07 -2.04 0.24
N GLY A 101 -6.91 -2.90 1.24
CA GLY A 101 -7.65 -4.14 1.36
C GLY A 101 -7.66 -4.69 2.77
N ASN A 102 -8.84 -5.17 3.20
CA ASN A 102 -9.00 -5.99 4.38
C ASN A 102 -8.97 -7.45 3.94
N LEU A 103 -7.84 -8.11 4.11
CA LEU A 103 -7.60 -9.42 3.54
C LEU A 103 -7.80 -10.52 4.58
N ASN A 104 -8.48 -11.59 4.17
CA ASN A 104 -8.45 -12.87 4.88
C ASN A 104 -7.58 -13.86 4.11
N PRO A 105 -6.30 -14.05 4.49
CA PRO A 105 -5.37 -14.91 3.75
C PRO A 105 -5.83 -16.36 3.64
N SER A 106 -6.55 -16.88 4.65
CA SER A 106 -7.10 -18.26 4.61
C SER A 106 -8.26 -18.43 3.63
N ARG A 107 -8.87 -17.32 3.16
CA ARG A 107 -10.04 -17.29 2.27
C ARG A 107 -11.29 -17.97 2.82
N GLU A 108 -11.35 -18.25 4.12
CA GLU A 108 -12.53 -18.81 4.79
C GLU A 108 -13.67 -17.79 4.91
N PHE A 109 -13.31 -16.51 4.90
CA PHE A 109 -14.23 -15.37 4.96
C PHE A 109 -13.93 -14.39 3.82
N PRO A 110 -14.91 -13.54 3.44
CA PRO A 110 -14.70 -12.52 2.41
C PRO A 110 -13.54 -11.56 2.74
N SER A 111 -12.85 -11.14 1.70
CA SER A 111 -11.93 -9.99 1.74
C SER A 111 -12.61 -8.78 1.10
N MET A 112 -12.18 -7.57 1.45
CA MET A 112 -12.68 -6.32 0.90
C MET A 112 -11.52 -5.51 0.32
N PHE A 113 -11.77 -4.86 -0.80
CA PHE A 113 -10.79 -4.04 -1.51
C PHE A 113 -11.42 -2.69 -1.79
N GLU A 114 -10.75 -1.63 -1.38
CA GLU A 114 -11.27 -0.27 -1.51
C GLU A 114 -10.11 0.75 -1.58
N PRO A 115 -10.34 1.97 -2.09
CA PRO A 115 -9.36 3.03 -1.94
C PRO A 115 -9.21 3.46 -0.47
N VAL A 116 -8.05 3.99 -0.11
CA VAL A 116 -7.81 4.53 1.25
C VAL A 116 -8.69 5.74 1.54
N HIS A 117 -8.96 6.58 0.52
CA HIS A 117 -9.77 7.78 0.68
C HIS A 117 -11.25 7.49 0.93
N GLY A 118 -11.93 8.39 1.64
CA GLY A 118 -13.37 8.33 1.90
C GLY A 118 -14.24 8.82 0.73
N SER A 119 -15.52 9.03 1.00
CA SER A 119 -16.56 9.34 -0.01
C SER A 119 -16.50 10.75 -0.59
N ALA A 120 -15.76 11.69 0.01
CA ALA A 120 -15.62 13.09 -0.41
C ALA A 120 -16.96 13.75 -0.86
N PRO A 121 -17.95 13.86 0.04
CA PRO A 121 -19.30 14.29 -0.31
C PRO A 121 -19.35 15.68 -0.95
N ASP A 122 -18.37 16.53 -0.64
CA ASP A 122 -18.29 17.92 -1.15
C ASP A 122 -18.07 17.98 -2.68
N ILE A 123 -17.53 16.92 -3.28
CA ILE A 123 -17.30 16.83 -4.73
C ILE A 123 -18.16 15.78 -5.42
N ALA A 124 -19.11 15.20 -4.70
CA ALA A 124 -20.00 14.17 -5.26
C ALA A 124 -20.78 14.74 -6.47
N GLY A 125 -20.85 13.95 -7.56
CA GLY A 125 -21.53 14.35 -8.80
C GLY A 125 -20.80 15.39 -9.66
N GLN A 126 -19.63 15.89 -9.23
CA GLN A 126 -18.89 16.92 -9.98
C GLN A 126 -17.88 16.34 -10.99
N GLY A 127 -17.68 15.02 -11.02
CA GLY A 127 -16.72 14.37 -11.92
C GLY A 127 -15.26 14.75 -11.66
N LYS A 128 -14.93 15.13 -10.41
CA LYS A 128 -13.58 15.60 -10.02
C LYS A 128 -12.72 14.55 -9.33
N ALA A 129 -13.33 13.51 -8.76
CA ALA A 129 -12.60 12.48 -8.04
C ALA A 129 -11.67 11.72 -8.99
N ASP A 130 -10.44 11.46 -8.55
CA ASP A 130 -9.51 10.60 -9.29
C ASP A 130 -9.86 9.13 -9.03
N PRO A 131 -10.17 8.31 -10.05
CA PRO A 131 -10.54 6.92 -9.87
C PRO A 131 -9.35 5.98 -9.73
N THR A 132 -8.12 6.48 -9.79
CA THR A 132 -6.89 5.66 -9.85
C THR A 132 -6.76 4.75 -8.63
N ALA A 133 -7.08 5.23 -7.41
CA ALA A 133 -7.03 4.40 -6.20
C ALA A 133 -8.02 3.22 -6.27
N THR A 134 -9.22 3.44 -6.79
CA THR A 134 -10.21 2.37 -6.97
C THR A 134 -9.73 1.34 -8.01
N ILE A 135 -9.16 1.80 -9.12
CA ILE A 135 -8.60 0.92 -10.16
C ILE A 135 -7.40 0.14 -9.61
N SER A 136 -6.55 0.78 -8.79
CA SER A 136 -5.44 0.11 -8.08
C SER A 136 -5.95 -0.95 -7.11
N SER A 137 -7.09 -0.72 -6.44
CA SER A 137 -7.72 -1.70 -5.55
C SER A 137 -8.24 -2.93 -6.32
N VAL A 138 -8.66 -2.75 -7.58
CA VAL A 138 -9.00 -3.87 -8.47
C VAL A 138 -7.74 -4.69 -8.79
N ALA A 139 -6.60 -4.06 -9.07
CA ALA A 139 -5.34 -4.78 -9.27
C ALA A 139 -4.93 -5.58 -8.03
N LEU A 140 -5.10 -5.00 -6.84
CA LEU A 140 -4.84 -5.69 -5.57
C LEU A 140 -5.77 -6.91 -5.38
N MET A 141 -7.06 -6.77 -5.74
CA MET A 141 -8.04 -7.85 -5.70
C MET A 141 -7.66 -8.99 -6.66
N LEU A 142 -7.33 -8.66 -7.90
CA LEU A 142 -6.93 -9.65 -8.91
C LEU A 142 -5.71 -10.45 -8.45
N ASP A 143 -4.70 -9.77 -7.92
CA ASP A 143 -3.49 -10.39 -7.38
C ASP A 143 -3.82 -11.36 -6.23
N PHE A 144 -4.62 -10.90 -5.26
CA PHE A 144 -5.08 -11.74 -4.17
C PHE A 144 -5.88 -12.96 -4.63
N MET A 145 -6.65 -12.83 -5.72
CA MET A 145 -7.43 -13.94 -6.30
C MET A 145 -6.57 -14.90 -7.13
N GLY A 146 -5.31 -14.57 -7.41
CA GLY A 146 -4.37 -15.39 -8.18
C GLY A 146 -4.32 -15.06 -9.68
N PHE A 147 -4.93 -13.94 -10.11
CA PHE A 147 -4.89 -13.42 -11.48
C PHE A 147 -3.73 -12.43 -11.63
N ALA A 148 -2.49 -12.92 -11.45
CA ALA A 148 -1.30 -12.09 -11.38
C ALA A 148 -1.00 -11.34 -12.69
N ASP A 149 -1.25 -11.98 -13.84
CA ASP A 149 -1.02 -11.37 -15.17
C ASP A 149 -2.00 -10.22 -15.42
N GLU A 150 -3.27 -10.39 -15.07
CA GLU A 150 -4.30 -9.37 -15.17
C GLU A 150 -4.02 -8.20 -14.21
N ALA A 151 -3.61 -8.51 -12.98
CA ALA A 151 -3.19 -7.51 -12.00
C ALA A 151 -1.99 -6.69 -12.51
N ALA A 152 -1.01 -7.34 -13.14
CA ALA A 152 0.16 -6.68 -13.72
C ALA A 152 -0.24 -5.76 -14.89
N ARG A 153 -1.16 -6.17 -15.75
CA ARG A 153 -1.69 -5.33 -16.85
C ARG A 153 -2.37 -4.08 -16.31
N VAL A 154 -3.22 -4.22 -15.29
CA VAL A 154 -3.89 -3.06 -14.66
C VAL A 154 -2.87 -2.10 -14.07
N ARG A 155 -1.86 -2.60 -13.35
CA ARG A 155 -0.77 -1.76 -12.80
C ARG A 155 -0.01 -1.05 -13.91
N ALA A 156 0.36 -1.74 -14.98
CA ALA A 156 1.07 -1.15 -16.11
C ALA A 156 0.26 -0.03 -16.80
N ALA A 157 -1.06 -0.19 -16.92
CA ALA A 157 -1.94 0.84 -17.47
C ALA A 157 -2.00 2.08 -16.57
N ILE A 158 -2.04 1.89 -15.23
CA ILE A 158 -1.98 2.98 -14.25
C ILE A 158 -0.63 3.70 -14.33
N ASP A 159 0.48 2.96 -14.34
CA ASP A 159 1.84 3.52 -14.40
C ASP A 159 2.04 4.36 -15.67
N ALA A 160 1.54 3.89 -16.81
CA ALA A 160 1.57 4.62 -18.08
C ALA A 160 0.75 5.92 -18.04
N ASP A 161 -0.41 5.91 -17.37
CA ASP A 161 -1.21 7.11 -17.19
C ASP A 161 -0.53 8.11 -16.24
N MET A 162 0.06 7.63 -15.15
CA MET A 162 0.81 8.47 -14.21
C MET A 162 2.04 9.10 -14.86
N ALA A 163 2.76 8.36 -15.71
CA ALA A 163 3.88 8.88 -16.48
C ALA A 163 3.45 9.99 -17.43
N ALA A 164 2.33 9.81 -18.16
CA ALA A 164 1.78 10.83 -19.04
C ALA A 164 1.34 12.10 -18.28
N ARG A 165 0.78 11.97 -17.08
CA ARG A 165 0.46 13.11 -16.21
C ARG A 165 1.71 13.86 -15.77
N ALA A 166 2.76 13.14 -15.37
CA ALA A 166 4.02 13.74 -14.95
C ALA A 166 4.71 14.50 -16.10
N GLU A 167 4.71 13.92 -17.30
CA GLU A 167 5.27 14.56 -18.49
C GLU A 167 4.51 15.84 -18.87
N ALA A 168 3.18 15.78 -18.86
CA ALA A 168 2.33 16.94 -19.15
C ALA A 168 2.53 18.05 -18.10
N ALA A 169 2.66 17.72 -16.83
CA ALA A 169 2.94 18.69 -15.78
C ALA A 169 4.34 19.33 -15.96
N ALA A 170 5.35 18.53 -16.29
CA ALA A 170 6.71 18.99 -16.53
C ALA A 170 6.81 19.92 -17.75
N SER A 171 5.96 19.72 -18.76
CA SER A 171 5.87 20.61 -19.96
C SER A 171 5.08 21.89 -19.71
N GLY A 172 4.57 22.11 -18.50
CA GLY A 172 3.74 23.27 -18.15
C GLY A 172 2.28 23.20 -18.61
N SER A 173 1.83 22.02 -19.07
CA SER A 173 0.47 21.81 -19.57
C SER A 173 -0.17 20.61 -18.86
N PRO A 174 -0.47 20.71 -17.55
CA PRO A 174 -1.01 19.58 -16.78
C PRO A 174 -2.32 19.10 -17.39
N LEU A 175 -2.52 17.79 -17.42
CA LEU A 175 -3.74 17.17 -17.92
C LEU A 175 -4.91 17.45 -16.95
N VAL A 176 -5.91 18.16 -17.44
CA VAL A 176 -7.17 18.39 -16.72
C VAL A 176 -8.22 17.44 -17.30
N ARG A 177 -8.61 16.43 -16.51
CA ARG A 177 -9.55 15.39 -16.93
C ARG A 177 -10.62 15.16 -15.86
N SER A 178 -11.80 14.77 -16.29
CA SER A 178 -12.86 14.32 -15.38
C SER A 178 -12.58 12.89 -14.88
N THR A 179 -13.29 12.47 -13.82
CA THR A 179 -13.27 11.09 -13.30
C THR A 179 -13.43 10.05 -14.40
N SER A 180 -14.43 10.24 -15.28
CA SER A 180 -14.69 9.31 -16.39
C SER A 180 -13.56 9.29 -17.42
N GLN A 181 -13.04 10.45 -17.81
CA GLN A 181 -11.94 10.52 -18.77
C GLN A 181 -10.68 9.83 -18.26
N ILE A 182 -10.37 9.97 -16.95
CA ILE A 182 -9.24 9.25 -16.35
C ILE A 182 -9.46 7.73 -16.41
N GLY A 183 -10.67 7.29 -16.04
CA GLY A 183 -11.03 5.86 -16.09
C GLY A 183 -10.95 5.28 -17.50
N ASP A 184 -11.53 5.99 -18.49
CA ASP A 184 -11.52 5.59 -19.90
C ASP A 184 -10.09 5.54 -20.46
N ASP A 185 -9.25 6.53 -20.13
CA ASP A 185 -7.86 6.59 -20.58
C ASP A 185 -7.02 5.42 -20.01
N ILE A 186 -7.24 5.04 -18.75
CA ILE A 186 -6.57 3.88 -18.16
C ILE A 186 -7.10 2.59 -18.79
N ALA A 187 -8.41 2.46 -18.97
CA ALA A 187 -9.01 1.29 -19.60
C ALA A 187 -8.53 1.07 -21.03
N ALA A 188 -8.31 2.15 -21.78
CA ALA A 188 -7.81 2.08 -23.15
C ALA A 188 -6.34 1.58 -23.27
N ARG A 189 -5.63 1.49 -22.13
CA ARG A 189 -4.25 0.97 -22.06
C ARG A 189 -4.17 -0.50 -21.65
N LEU A 190 -5.30 -1.14 -21.32
CA LEU A 190 -5.37 -2.56 -20.97
C LEU A 190 -5.30 -3.45 -22.25
#